data_5ef09806f415308daf37e390bd9b7a2c
#
_entry.id   5ef09806f415308daf37e390bd9b7a2c
#
_cell.length_a   1.000
_cell.length_b   1.000
_cell.length_c   1.000
_cell.angle_alpha   90.00
_cell.angle_beta   90.00
_cell.angle_gamma   90.00
#
_symmetry.space_group_name_H-M   'P 1'
#
loop_
_entity.id
_entity.type
_entity.pdbx_description
1 polymer ?
#
loop_
_entity_poly.entity_id
_entity_poly.type
_entity_poly.pdbx_seq_one_letter_code
_entity_poly.pdbx_strand_id
1 'polypeptide(L)'
;MIMVLREPSSITRRTFDQACAQASIHPRVLLELDSREAVTEAVAAELGVGVVSSVEVSHDPRVMAIPIVGDGLMNRHMIGCMERRRELRLIQAFFGLAPA
;
A
#
# COMPACT_ATOMS: atom_id res chain seq x y z
N MET A 1 6.68 9.15 -3.49
CA MET A 1 6.58 8.07 -2.49
C MET A 1 7.11 6.77 -3.06
N ILE A 2 7.92 6.08 -2.32
CA ILE A 2 8.53 4.81 -2.74
C ILE A 2 7.68 3.65 -2.23
N MET A 3 7.33 2.76 -3.14
CA MET A 3 6.48 1.61 -2.85
C MET A 3 7.25 0.31 -2.99
N VAL A 4 6.93 -0.64 -2.13
CA VAL A 4 7.29 -2.04 -2.29
C VAL A 4 5.99 -2.83 -2.44
N LEU A 5 5.80 -3.45 -3.58
CA LEU A 5 4.52 -4.02 -3.95
C LEU A 5 4.65 -5.50 -4.29
N ARG A 6 3.50 -6.16 -4.34
CA ARG A 6 3.42 -7.51 -4.89
C ARG A 6 3.70 -7.47 -6.39
N GLU A 7 4.03 -8.60 -6.94
CA GLU A 7 4.21 -8.78 -8.38
C GLU A 7 2.92 -8.42 -9.14
N PRO A 8 3.02 -8.05 -10.44
CA PRO A 8 1.85 -7.57 -11.19
C PRO A 8 0.71 -8.57 -11.32
N SER A 9 0.96 -9.85 -11.17
CA SER A 9 -0.09 -10.89 -11.24
C SER A 9 -0.95 -10.95 -9.97
N SER A 10 -0.54 -10.33 -8.88
CA SER A 10 -1.30 -10.31 -7.63
C SER A 10 -2.59 -9.51 -7.78
N ILE A 11 -3.68 -10.04 -7.24
CA ILE A 11 -4.97 -9.32 -7.24
C ILE A 11 -4.85 -8.01 -6.48
N THR A 12 -4.19 -8.02 -5.32
CA THR A 12 -3.97 -6.81 -4.52
C THR A 12 -3.18 -5.77 -5.33
N ARG A 13 -2.13 -6.19 -6.04
CA ARG A 13 -1.34 -5.31 -6.88
C ARG A 13 -2.18 -4.71 -8.01
N ARG A 14 -2.96 -5.52 -8.70
CA ARG A 14 -3.80 -5.05 -9.82
C ARG A 14 -4.86 -4.08 -9.34
N THR A 15 -5.49 -4.37 -8.21
CA THR A 15 -6.49 -3.46 -7.62
C THR A 15 -5.88 -2.11 -7.29
N PHE A 16 -4.69 -2.11 -6.70
CA PHE A 16 -3.99 -0.88 -6.37
C PHE A 16 -3.57 -0.10 -7.61
N ASP A 17 -3.00 -0.77 -8.60
CA ASP A 17 -2.58 -0.12 -9.86
C ASP A 17 -3.76 0.52 -10.57
N GLN A 18 -4.90 -0.15 -10.60
CA GLN A 18 -6.10 0.37 -11.24
C GLN A 18 -6.62 1.61 -10.51
N ALA A 19 -6.61 1.59 -9.19
CA ALA A 19 -7.03 2.74 -8.40
C ALA A 19 -6.07 3.92 -8.58
N CYS A 20 -4.78 3.66 -8.66
CA CYS A 20 -3.79 4.69 -8.95
C CYS A 20 -4.03 5.34 -10.32
N ALA A 21 -4.31 4.53 -11.33
CA ALA A 21 -4.59 5.04 -12.67
C ALA A 21 -5.83 5.94 -12.67
N GLN A 22 -6.88 5.53 -11.98
CA GLN A 22 -8.12 6.32 -11.88
C GLN A 22 -7.91 7.64 -11.14
N ALA A 23 -7.03 7.64 -10.15
CA ALA A 23 -6.77 8.82 -9.34
C ALA A 23 -5.61 9.66 -9.87
N SER A 24 -5.02 9.26 -11.00
CA SER A 24 -3.84 9.92 -11.58
C SER A 24 -2.65 9.96 -10.62
N ILE A 25 -2.49 8.91 -9.84
CA ILE A 25 -1.36 8.73 -8.94
C ILE A 25 -0.33 7.84 -9.62
N HIS A 26 0.94 8.26 -9.58
CA HIS A 26 2.05 7.53 -10.21
C HIS A 26 3.09 7.17 -9.15
N PRO A 27 2.87 6.12 -8.36
CA PRO A 27 3.83 5.74 -7.32
C PRO A 27 5.12 5.22 -7.94
N ARG A 28 6.21 5.42 -7.22
CA ARG A 28 7.52 4.91 -7.62
C ARG A 28 7.71 3.54 -6.99
N VAL A 29 7.72 2.50 -7.82
CA VAL A 29 7.87 1.13 -7.35
C VAL A 29 9.35 0.78 -7.29
N LEU A 30 9.85 0.52 -6.08
CA LEU A 30 11.25 0.13 -5.86
C LEU A 30 11.44 -1.37 -6.02
N LEU A 31 10.53 -2.16 -5.46
CA LEU A 31 10.62 -3.62 -5.45
C LEU A 31 9.26 -4.24 -5.78
N GLU A 32 9.31 -5.36 -6.50
CA GLU A 32 8.15 -6.21 -6.74
C GLU A 32 8.44 -7.58 -6.14
N LEU A 33 7.63 -8.00 -5.19
CA LEU A 33 7.89 -9.17 -4.37
C LEU A 33 6.78 -10.20 -4.54
N ASP A 34 7.12 -11.46 -4.35
CA ASP A 34 6.22 -12.57 -4.65
C ASP A 34 5.34 -13.02 -3.49
N SER A 35 5.47 -12.41 -2.32
CA SER A 35 4.65 -12.76 -1.18
C SER A 35 4.36 -11.54 -0.30
N ARG A 36 3.23 -11.64 0.46
CA ARG A 36 2.89 -10.61 1.44
C ARG A 36 3.91 -10.54 2.56
N GLU A 37 4.49 -11.66 2.93
CA GLU A 37 5.51 -11.73 3.97
C GLU A 37 6.76 -10.96 3.55
N ALA A 38 7.15 -11.10 2.28
CA ALA A 38 8.28 -10.37 1.74
C ALA A 38 8.00 -8.86 1.70
N VAL A 39 6.77 -8.46 1.33
CA VAL A 39 6.37 -7.06 1.36
C VAL A 39 6.44 -6.51 2.79
N THR A 40 5.91 -7.24 3.76
CA THR A 40 5.92 -6.83 5.16
C THR A 40 7.36 -6.67 5.68
N GLU A 41 8.25 -7.59 5.36
CA GLU A 41 9.66 -7.49 5.76
C GLU A 41 10.36 -6.29 5.12
N ALA A 42 10.10 -6.03 3.85
CA ALA A 42 10.68 -4.87 3.17
C ALA A 42 10.18 -3.57 3.80
N VAL A 43 8.90 -3.50 4.14
CA VAL A 43 8.32 -2.34 4.82
C VAL A 43 8.93 -2.15 6.21
N ALA A 44 9.07 -3.23 6.97
CA ALA A 44 9.68 -3.19 8.29
C ALA A 44 11.15 -2.74 8.22
N ALA A 45 11.84 -3.06 7.14
CA ALA A 45 13.21 -2.62 6.88
C ALA A 45 13.29 -1.19 6.33
N GLU A 46 12.17 -0.47 6.29
CA GLU A 46 12.09 0.93 5.88
C GLU A 46 12.40 1.17 4.39
N LEU A 47 12.22 0.15 3.56
CA LEU A 47 12.49 0.27 2.13
C LEU A 47 11.39 1.02 1.38
N GLY A 48 10.19 1.08 1.94
CA GLY A 48 9.08 1.77 1.30
C GLY A 48 7.76 1.49 2.00
N VAL A 49 6.68 1.87 1.32
CA VAL A 49 5.31 1.65 1.75
C VAL A 49 4.71 0.53 0.92
N GLY A 50 3.93 -0.33 1.54
CA GLY A 50 3.29 -1.45 0.86
C GLY A 50 1.78 -1.37 0.88
N VAL A 51 1.14 -2.30 0.17
CA VAL A 51 -0.32 -2.45 0.16
C VAL A 51 -0.65 -3.92 0.40
N VAL A 52 -1.60 -4.14 1.29
CA VAL A 52 -2.07 -5.50 1.63
C VAL A 52 -3.60 -5.51 1.69
N SER A 53 -4.21 -6.68 1.56
CA SER A 53 -5.63 -6.81 1.82
C SER A 53 -5.88 -6.77 3.34
N SER A 54 -7.11 -6.44 3.75
CA SER A 54 -7.45 -6.33 5.17
C SER A 54 -7.23 -7.64 5.93
N VAL A 55 -7.39 -8.78 5.26
CA VAL A 55 -7.19 -10.10 5.88
C VAL A 55 -5.71 -10.45 6.05
N GLU A 56 -4.84 -9.68 5.40
CA GLU A 56 -3.39 -9.90 5.42
C GLU A 56 -2.67 -8.92 6.34
N VAL A 57 -3.40 -8.05 7.01
CA VAL A 57 -2.79 -7.07 7.91
C VAL A 57 -2.04 -7.81 9.01
N SER A 58 -0.76 -7.51 9.12
CA SER A 58 0.12 -8.12 10.10
C SER A 58 0.00 -7.43 11.45
N HIS A 59 0.19 -8.20 12.53
CA HIS A 59 0.32 -7.64 13.88
C HIS A 59 1.79 -7.37 14.24
N ASP A 60 2.64 -7.23 13.25
CA ASP A 60 4.06 -6.93 13.45
C ASP A 60 4.19 -5.51 14.04
N PRO A 61 4.82 -5.36 15.22
CA PRO A 61 4.91 -4.05 15.87
C PRO A 61 5.81 -3.06 15.14
N ARG A 62 6.60 -3.50 14.17
CA ARG A 62 7.45 -2.62 13.36
C ARG A 62 6.66 -1.92 12.26
N VAL A 63 5.44 -2.36 12.00
CA VAL A 63 4.65 -1.93 10.85
C VAL A 63 3.33 -1.38 11.34
N MET A 64 2.89 -0.28 10.75
CA MET A 64 1.55 0.24 10.97
C MET A 64 0.73 0.10 9.68
N ALA A 65 -0.56 -0.13 9.83
CA ALA A 65 -1.48 -0.25 8.71
C ALA A 65 -2.59 0.77 8.85
N ILE A 66 -2.95 1.40 7.74
CA ILE A 66 -4.12 2.28 7.70
C ILE A 66 -4.99 1.91 6.49
N PRO A 67 -6.33 1.97 6.64
CA PRO A 67 -7.22 1.69 5.53
C PRO A 67 -7.03 2.71 4.42
N ILE A 68 -7.15 2.25 3.16
CA ILE A 68 -7.18 3.16 2.03
C ILE A 68 -8.64 3.39 1.67
N VAL A 69 -9.01 4.65 1.49
CA VAL A 69 -10.35 5.04 1.08
C VAL A 69 -10.33 5.41 -0.40
N GLY A 70 -11.24 4.83 -1.17
CA GLY A 70 -11.32 5.11 -2.61
C GLY A 70 -12.01 3.97 -3.34
N ASP A 71 -12.52 4.26 -4.52
CA ASP A 71 -13.20 3.28 -5.35
C ASP A 71 -12.23 2.17 -5.76
N GLY A 72 -12.72 0.94 -5.67
CA GLY A 72 -11.93 -0.23 -6.03
C GLY A 72 -10.89 -0.64 -5.00
N LEU A 73 -10.77 0.09 -3.88
CA LEU A 73 -9.79 -0.21 -2.83
C LEU A 73 -10.43 -0.81 -1.58
N MET A 74 -11.64 -1.32 -1.69
CA MET A 74 -12.31 -1.96 -0.56
C MET A 74 -11.43 -3.06 0.03
N ASN A 75 -11.34 -3.09 1.36
CA ASN A 75 -10.55 -4.07 2.09
C ASN A 75 -9.05 -4.04 1.77
N ARG A 76 -8.52 -2.87 1.40
CA ARG A 76 -7.08 -2.68 1.20
C ARG A 76 -6.53 -1.72 2.24
N HIS A 77 -5.31 -1.99 2.67
CA HIS A 77 -4.59 -1.17 3.63
C HIS A 77 -3.20 -0.83 3.10
N MET A 78 -2.75 0.39 3.34
CA MET A 78 -1.35 0.71 3.19
C MET A 78 -0.62 0.33 4.45
N ILE A 79 0.60 -0.18 4.31
CA ILE A 79 1.46 -0.50 5.44
C ILE A 79 2.77 0.25 5.31
N GLY A 80 3.29 0.71 6.44
CA GLY A 80 4.56 1.42 6.50
C GLY A 80 5.17 1.30 7.88
N CYS A 81 6.44 1.65 8.00
CA CYS A 81 7.06 1.77 9.32
C CYS A 81 6.58 3.05 10.01
N MET A 82 6.86 3.17 11.32
CA MET A 82 6.34 4.30 12.10
C MET A 82 6.81 5.66 11.59
N GLU A 83 8.01 5.74 11.04
CA GLU A 83 8.57 6.98 10.48
C GLU A 83 7.82 7.47 9.24
N ARG A 84 7.06 6.58 8.59
CA ARG A 84 6.30 6.93 7.39
C ARG A 84 4.83 7.23 7.66
N ARG A 85 4.48 7.42 8.92
CA ARG A 85 3.09 7.69 9.33
C ARG A 85 2.49 8.86 8.56
N ARG A 86 3.24 9.92 8.39
CA ARG A 86 2.78 11.12 7.68
C ARG A 86 2.49 10.84 6.22
N GLU A 87 3.37 10.09 5.55
CA GLU A 87 3.17 9.70 4.14
C GLU A 87 1.92 8.85 3.98
N LEU A 88 1.70 7.89 4.88
CA LEU A 88 0.52 7.03 4.84
C LEU A 88 -0.76 7.86 4.94
N ARG A 89 -0.79 8.84 5.82
CA ARG A 89 -1.95 9.71 5.99
C ARG A 89 -2.20 10.59 4.78
N LEU A 90 -1.15 11.09 4.15
CA LEU A 90 -1.28 11.91 2.94
C LEU A 90 -1.86 11.10 1.79
N ILE A 91 -1.40 9.88 1.59
CA ILE A 91 -1.91 9.01 0.54
C ILE A 91 -3.35 8.60 0.83
N GLN A 92 -3.68 8.28 2.07
CA GLN A 92 -5.04 7.97 2.46
C GLN A 92 -5.98 9.14 2.12
N ALA A 93 -5.58 10.36 2.46
CA ALA A 93 -6.37 11.54 2.16
C ALA A 93 -6.54 11.74 0.65
N PHE A 94 -5.49 11.49 -0.12
CA PHE A 94 -5.55 11.62 -1.58
C PHE A 94 -6.56 10.64 -2.17
N PHE A 95 -6.50 9.37 -1.79
CA PHE A 95 -7.47 8.39 -2.28
C PHE A 95 -8.88 8.70 -1.79
N GLY A 96 -9.03 9.23 -0.58
CA GLY A 96 -10.33 9.64 -0.05
C GLY A 96 -10.95 10.80 -0.79
N LEU A 97 -10.15 11.60 -1.51
CA LEU A 97 -10.62 12.71 -2.34
C LEU A 97 -10.81 12.33 -3.81
N ALA A 98 -10.42 11.12 -4.19
CA ALA A 98 -10.59 10.66 -5.57
C ALA A 98 -12.07 10.58 -5.93
N PRO A 99 -12.42 10.88 -7.19
CA PRO A 99 -13.82 10.77 -7.61
C PRO A 99 -14.32 9.35 -7.48
N ALA A 100 -15.55 9.23 -7.09
CA ALA A 100 -16.20 7.94 -6.97
C ALA A 100 -16.38 7.29 -8.36
#